data_e158ca05feda234e2a3a8b5fa839158c
#
_entry.id   e158ca05feda234e2a3a8b5fa839158c
#
_cell.length_a   1.000
_cell.length_b   1.000
_cell.length_c   1.000
_cell.angle_alpha   90.00
_cell.angle_beta   90.00
_cell.angle_gamma   90.00
#
_symmetry.space_group_name_H-M   'P 1'
#
loop_
_entity.id
_entity.type
_entity.pdbx_description
1 polymer ?
#
loop_
_entity_poly.entity_id
_entity_poly.type
_entity_poly.pdbx_seq_one_letter_code
_entity_poly.pdbx_strand_id
1 'polypeptide(L)'
;KAIVGENAFAHEAGIHQHGMLQHASTYEIMRPGDVGISRSNLVLGKHSGRHAFRDRVRELGFELDEFETNRAFQEFKKLADRKKDVYDGDIEAIIINADSMSPGPWALSSLQVNTRTGEDAGADVTLRGESGDESRGTAQGDGPIAAAFLALEKATGVDLVLRNFEVHSASVGEDAQGEVTVTVEHDGASYRGHGTSVDIVEAGARAYLEVINRVLRRQQSDAAPRSGSGDASRATI
;
A
#
# COMPACT_ATOMS: atom_id res chain seq x y z
N LYS A 1 -14.91 3.24 32.30
CA LYS A 1 -15.59 3.59 31.03
C LYS A 1 -16.88 2.81 30.96
N ALA A 2 -18.00 3.46 30.63
CA ALA A 2 -19.25 2.76 30.37
C ALA A 2 -19.11 1.95 29.08
N ILE A 3 -19.47 0.67 29.13
CA ILE A 3 -19.46 -0.24 27.99
C ILE A 3 -20.80 -0.04 27.26
N VAL A 4 -20.91 1.05 26.50
CA VAL A 4 -22.12 1.40 25.73
C VAL A 4 -21.73 2.01 24.39
N GLY A 5 -22.55 1.79 23.37
CA GLY A 5 -22.35 2.30 22.01
C GLY A 5 -21.18 1.64 21.31
N GLU A 6 -20.54 2.36 20.39
CA GLU A 6 -19.43 1.85 19.54
C GLU A 6 -18.23 1.31 20.35
N ASN A 7 -18.04 1.78 21.58
CA ASN A 7 -16.96 1.31 22.46
C ASN A 7 -17.21 -0.10 23.06
N ALA A 8 -18.41 -0.65 22.95
CA ALA A 8 -18.75 -1.96 23.51
C ALA A 8 -17.99 -3.10 22.80
N PHE A 9 -17.64 -2.90 21.54
CA PHE A 9 -16.95 -3.87 20.69
C PHE A 9 -15.57 -3.38 20.22
N ALA A 10 -14.95 -2.44 20.94
CA ALA A 10 -13.61 -1.93 20.67
C ALA A 10 -12.56 -2.69 21.47
N HIS A 11 -11.68 -3.43 20.81
CA HIS A 11 -10.62 -4.23 21.42
C HIS A 11 -9.24 -3.64 21.10
N GLU A 12 -8.56 -3.07 22.10
CA GLU A 12 -7.21 -2.45 21.95
C GLU A 12 -6.09 -3.42 22.35
N ALA A 13 -6.31 -4.26 23.36
CA ALA A 13 -5.26 -5.14 23.89
C ALA A 13 -4.95 -6.30 22.95
N GLY A 14 -3.66 -6.49 22.62
CA GLY A 14 -3.19 -7.50 21.66
C GLY A 14 -3.63 -8.93 21.98
N ILE A 15 -3.73 -9.30 23.27
CA ILE A 15 -4.23 -10.62 23.68
C ILE A 15 -5.73 -10.77 23.37
N HIS A 16 -6.52 -9.71 23.54
CA HIS A 16 -7.94 -9.71 23.19
C HIS A 16 -8.12 -9.75 21.67
N GLN A 17 -7.34 -8.98 20.92
CA GLN A 17 -7.34 -8.98 19.46
C GLN A 17 -6.96 -10.36 18.90
N HIS A 18 -5.93 -10.99 19.46
CA HIS A 18 -5.53 -12.35 19.06
C HIS A 18 -6.61 -13.39 19.38
N GLY A 19 -7.25 -13.30 20.54
CA GLY A 19 -8.36 -14.17 20.93
C GLY A 19 -9.57 -14.01 20.00
N MET A 20 -9.91 -12.78 19.62
CA MET A 20 -10.99 -12.48 18.68
C MET A 20 -10.72 -13.03 17.27
N LEU A 21 -9.46 -12.91 16.77
CA LEU A 21 -9.06 -13.44 15.46
C LEU A 21 -9.11 -14.98 15.43
N GLN A 22 -8.88 -15.66 16.58
CA GLN A 22 -9.00 -17.12 16.67
C GLN A 22 -10.46 -17.56 16.83
N HIS A 23 -11.22 -16.88 17.69
CA HIS A 23 -12.62 -17.19 17.96
C HIS A 23 -13.35 -15.94 18.50
N ALA A 24 -14.24 -15.36 17.71
CA ALA A 24 -14.96 -14.12 18.06
C ALA A 24 -15.68 -14.20 19.42
N SER A 25 -16.26 -15.36 19.76
CA SER A 25 -16.96 -15.58 21.02
C SER A 25 -16.07 -15.61 22.27
N THR A 26 -14.74 -15.51 22.14
CA THR A 26 -13.83 -15.53 23.30
C THR A 26 -13.99 -14.29 24.17
N TYR A 27 -14.30 -13.14 23.57
CA TYR A 27 -14.45 -11.86 24.27
C TYR A 27 -15.76 -11.13 23.93
N GLU A 28 -16.55 -11.62 22.98
CA GLU A 28 -17.86 -11.08 22.63
C GLU A 28 -18.95 -12.08 22.96
N ILE A 29 -19.72 -11.78 24.00
CA ILE A 29 -20.87 -12.62 24.44
C ILE A 29 -22.04 -12.43 23.47
N MET A 30 -22.16 -11.26 22.82
CA MET A 30 -23.18 -10.91 21.83
C MET A 30 -22.50 -10.57 20.51
N ARG A 31 -23.15 -10.87 19.40
CA ARG A 31 -22.65 -10.45 18.08
C ARG A 31 -22.93 -8.97 17.86
N PRO A 32 -21.99 -8.20 17.32
CA PRO A 32 -22.19 -6.77 17.03
C PRO A 32 -23.46 -6.51 16.22
N GLY A 33 -23.77 -7.38 15.25
CA GLY A 33 -24.96 -7.27 14.40
C GLY A 33 -26.29 -7.39 15.17
N ASP A 34 -26.33 -8.10 16.30
CA ASP A 34 -27.53 -8.27 17.12
C ASP A 34 -27.95 -6.97 17.83
N VAL A 35 -27.01 -6.02 17.95
CA VAL A 35 -27.21 -4.70 18.57
C VAL A 35 -27.06 -3.54 17.57
N GLY A 36 -27.11 -3.83 16.27
CA GLY A 36 -27.08 -2.83 15.21
C GLY A 36 -25.70 -2.25 14.90
N ILE A 37 -24.61 -2.88 15.36
CA ILE A 37 -23.24 -2.48 15.05
C ILE A 37 -22.72 -3.38 13.91
N SER A 38 -22.31 -2.78 12.81
CA SER A 38 -21.97 -3.51 11.59
C SER A 38 -20.67 -4.33 11.67
N ARG A 39 -19.72 -3.97 12.55
CA ARG A 39 -18.44 -4.67 12.76
C ARG A 39 -17.85 -4.39 14.15
N SER A 40 -17.06 -5.34 14.68
CA SER A 40 -16.14 -5.06 15.80
C SER A 40 -15.01 -4.15 15.29
N ASN A 41 -14.82 -2.99 15.93
CA ASN A 41 -13.73 -2.08 15.57
C ASN A 41 -12.45 -2.49 16.31
N LEU A 42 -11.49 -3.02 15.56
CA LEU A 42 -10.13 -3.18 16.03
C LEU A 42 -9.47 -1.77 16.05
N VAL A 43 -9.49 -1.12 17.21
CA VAL A 43 -8.77 0.14 17.41
C VAL A 43 -7.32 -0.19 17.68
N LEU A 44 -6.43 0.27 16.82
CA LEU A 44 -5.01 0.12 17.03
C LEU A 44 -4.50 1.20 17.98
N GLY A 45 -3.64 0.81 18.92
CA GLY A 45 -3.05 1.72 19.90
C GLY A 45 -1.72 1.19 20.45
N LYS A 46 -1.25 1.79 21.54
CA LYS A 46 0.06 1.46 22.15
C LYS A 46 0.27 -0.04 22.43
N HIS A 47 -0.80 -0.75 22.78
CA HIS A 47 -0.74 -2.18 23.15
C HIS A 47 -0.98 -3.13 21.97
N SER A 48 -1.26 -2.60 20.77
CA SER A 48 -1.46 -3.42 19.58
C SER A 48 -0.14 -4.05 19.14
N GLY A 49 -0.20 -5.37 18.89
CA GLY A 49 0.92 -6.15 18.42
C GLY A 49 1.11 -6.04 16.89
N ARG A 50 2.29 -6.51 16.42
CA ARG A 50 2.64 -6.53 14.98
C ARG A 50 1.62 -7.30 14.13
N HIS A 51 1.04 -8.36 14.65
CA HIS A 51 0.08 -9.18 13.92
C HIS A 51 -1.20 -8.38 13.62
N ALA A 52 -1.77 -7.75 14.64
CA ALA A 52 -2.96 -6.91 14.48
C ALA A 52 -2.71 -5.72 13.54
N PHE A 53 -1.52 -5.11 13.59
CA PHE A 53 -1.13 -4.06 12.66
C PHE A 53 -1.09 -4.58 11.21
N ARG A 54 -0.45 -5.71 10.96
CA ARG A 54 -0.35 -6.32 9.64
C ARG A 54 -1.72 -6.71 9.06
N ASP A 55 -2.59 -7.26 9.90
CA ASP A 55 -3.95 -7.63 9.47
C ASP A 55 -4.74 -6.38 9.09
N ARG A 56 -4.62 -5.29 9.86
CA ARG A 56 -5.28 -4.02 9.53
C ARG A 56 -4.74 -3.40 8.24
N VAL A 57 -3.43 -3.45 8.02
CA VAL A 57 -2.78 -3.01 6.78
C VAL A 57 -3.37 -3.75 5.56
N ARG A 58 -3.56 -5.07 5.67
CA ARG A 58 -4.19 -5.87 4.61
C ARG A 58 -5.67 -5.53 4.40
N GLU A 59 -6.42 -5.29 5.47
CA GLU A 59 -7.82 -4.86 5.38
C GLU A 59 -7.95 -3.51 4.67
N LEU A 60 -6.97 -2.62 4.82
CA LEU A 60 -6.88 -1.35 4.12
C LEU A 60 -6.41 -1.49 2.65
N GLY A 61 -6.11 -2.73 2.21
CA GLY A 61 -5.73 -3.02 0.83
C GLY A 61 -4.24 -2.86 0.53
N PHE A 62 -3.39 -2.75 1.56
CA PHE A 62 -1.94 -2.68 1.37
C PHE A 62 -1.30 -4.06 1.54
N GLU A 63 -0.48 -4.45 0.57
CA GLU A 63 0.37 -5.63 0.63
C GLU A 63 1.82 -5.19 0.88
N LEU A 64 2.26 -5.29 2.13
CA LEU A 64 3.64 -4.97 2.54
C LEU A 64 4.47 -6.25 2.69
N ASP A 65 5.73 -6.19 2.26
CA ASP A 65 6.69 -7.24 2.56
C ASP A 65 7.09 -7.23 4.06
N GLU A 66 7.95 -8.15 4.48
CA GLU A 66 8.35 -8.26 5.89
C GLU A 66 9.18 -7.05 6.35
N PHE A 67 10.04 -6.51 5.50
CA PHE A 67 10.86 -5.34 5.79
C PHE A 67 10.00 -4.07 5.88
N GLU A 68 9.13 -3.85 4.91
CA GLU A 68 8.15 -2.75 4.89
C GLU A 68 7.22 -2.80 6.10
N THR A 69 6.70 -4.00 6.42
CA THR A 69 5.85 -4.22 7.61
C THR A 69 6.57 -3.86 8.89
N ASN A 70 7.85 -4.27 9.04
CA ASN A 70 8.64 -3.96 10.23
C ASN A 70 8.85 -2.46 10.38
N ARG A 71 9.17 -1.79 9.30
CA ARG A 71 9.42 -0.36 9.28
C ARG A 71 8.15 0.44 9.57
N ALA A 72 7.05 0.14 8.87
CA ALA A 72 5.76 0.77 9.12
C ALA A 72 5.29 0.52 10.56
N PHE A 73 5.51 -0.68 11.11
CA PHE A 73 5.19 -0.98 12.49
C PHE A 73 6.01 -0.18 13.50
N GLN A 74 7.29 0.09 13.23
CA GLN A 74 8.09 0.97 14.09
C GLN A 74 7.56 2.40 14.11
N GLU A 75 7.19 2.95 12.96
CA GLU A 75 6.59 4.28 12.87
C GLU A 75 5.21 4.31 13.54
N PHE A 76 4.39 3.26 13.35
CA PHE A 76 3.14 3.09 14.08
C PHE A 76 3.34 3.12 15.60
N LYS A 77 4.35 2.43 16.14
CA LYS A 77 4.65 2.46 17.59
C LYS A 77 5.02 3.84 18.07
N LYS A 78 5.84 4.59 17.32
CA LYS A 78 6.19 5.98 17.64
C LYS A 78 4.96 6.88 17.68
N LEU A 79 4.03 6.70 16.72
CA LEU A 79 2.78 7.45 16.70
C LEU A 79 1.88 7.06 17.88
N ALA A 80 1.70 5.77 18.15
CA ALA A 80 0.87 5.24 19.22
C ALA A 80 1.38 5.60 20.64
N ASP A 81 2.66 5.93 20.80
CA ASP A 81 3.20 6.51 22.04
C ASP A 81 2.77 7.96 22.26
N ARG A 82 2.44 8.69 21.18
CA ARG A 82 2.04 10.11 21.21
C ARG A 82 0.53 10.32 21.09
N LYS A 83 -0.14 9.43 20.37
CA LYS A 83 -1.56 9.48 20.05
C LYS A 83 -2.26 8.25 20.63
N LYS A 84 -3.30 8.45 21.42
CA LYS A 84 -3.98 7.36 22.14
C LYS A 84 -4.66 6.38 21.18
N ASP A 85 -5.40 6.91 20.24
CA ASP A 85 -6.19 6.13 19.27
C ASP A 85 -5.61 6.39 17.88
N VAL A 86 -5.15 5.34 17.18
CA VAL A 86 -4.60 5.41 15.83
C VAL A 86 -5.69 4.97 14.85
N TYR A 87 -6.02 5.83 13.91
CA TYR A 87 -7.05 5.62 12.90
C TYR A 87 -6.45 5.12 11.59
N ASP A 88 -7.30 4.62 10.71
CA ASP A 88 -6.90 4.09 9.40
C ASP A 88 -6.10 5.10 8.57
N GLY A 89 -6.53 6.37 8.53
CA GLY A 89 -5.78 7.41 7.85
C GLY A 89 -4.37 7.66 8.40
N ASP A 90 -4.14 7.42 9.69
CA ASP A 90 -2.80 7.49 10.28
C ASP A 90 -1.93 6.31 9.80
N ILE A 91 -2.52 5.13 9.68
CA ILE A 91 -1.83 3.93 9.19
C ILE A 91 -1.48 4.10 7.71
N GLU A 92 -2.43 4.58 6.91
CA GLU A 92 -2.21 4.91 5.50
C GLU A 92 -1.07 5.92 5.35
N ALA A 93 -1.09 7.01 6.12
CA ALA A 93 -0.02 8.01 6.10
C ALA A 93 1.36 7.43 6.50
N ILE A 94 1.40 6.52 7.47
CA ILE A 94 2.64 5.82 7.85
C ILE A 94 3.17 4.97 6.70
N ILE A 95 2.29 4.23 6.03
CA ILE A 95 2.67 3.35 4.91
C ILE A 95 3.20 4.19 3.75
N ILE A 96 2.47 5.23 3.35
CA ILE A 96 2.87 6.14 2.27
C ILE A 96 4.23 6.78 2.56
N ASN A 97 4.44 7.26 3.78
CA ASN A 97 5.73 7.84 4.18
C ASN A 97 6.85 6.80 4.28
N ALA A 98 6.54 5.58 4.66
CA ALA A 98 7.52 4.48 4.71
C ALA A 98 7.95 4.06 3.31
N ASP A 99 7.03 4.01 2.35
CA ASP A 99 7.30 3.67 0.96
C ASP A 99 8.11 4.74 0.21
N SER A 100 7.81 6.02 0.43
CA SER A 100 8.57 7.13 -0.19
C SER A 100 10.05 7.17 0.19
N MET A 101 10.46 6.43 1.21
CA MET A 101 11.86 6.31 1.64
C MET A 101 12.56 5.03 1.14
N SER A 102 11.87 4.11 0.46
CA SER A 102 12.49 2.97 -0.23
C SER A 102 12.35 3.18 -1.74
N PRO A 103 13.35 3.75 -2.40
CA PRO A 103 13.35 3.83 -3.85
C PRO A 103 13.18 2.40 -4.39
N GLY A 104 12.22 2.21 -5.27
CA GLY A 104 12.06 0.94 -5.99
C GLY A 104 13.13 0.78 -7.05
N PRO A 105 13.17 -0.37 -7.76
CA PRO A 105 14.15 -0.61 -8.81
C PRO A 105 14.11 0.45 -9.90
N TRP A 106 12.99 1.15 -10.06
CA TRP A 106 12.80 2.16 -11.10
C TRP A 106 12.35 3.52 -10.55
N ALA A 107 12.98 4.59 -11.04
CA ALA A 107 12.56 5.98 -10.83
C ALA A 107 12.08 6.58 -12.15
N LEU A 108 11.01 7.37 -12.13
CA LEU A 108 10.54 8.12 -13.30
C LEU A 108 11.55 9.23 -13.63
N SER A 109 12.20 9.11 -14.80
CA SER A 109 13.18 10.09 -15.30
C SER A 109 12.53 11.11 -16.21
N SER A 110 11.65 10.66 -17.12
CA SER A 110 10.84 11.55 -17.96
C SER A 110 9.50 10.92 -18.31
N LEU A 111 8.50 11.76 -18.46
CA LEU A 111 7.19 11.43 -18.99
C LEU A 111 6.80 12.49 -20.01
N GLN A 112 6.51 12.06 -21.22
CA GLN A 112 5.95 12.91 -22.27
C GLN A 112 4.61 12.33 -22.69
N VAL A 113 3.56 13.17 -22.68
CA VAL A 113 2.22 12.75 -23.11
C VAL A 113 1.68 13.72 -24.15
N ASN A 114 1.20 13.17 -25.24
CA ASN A 114 0.62 13.93 -26.34
C ASN A 114 -0.86 13.59 -26.45
N THR A 115 -1.70 14.59 -26.39
CA THR A 115 -3.17 14.46 -26.50
C THR A 115 -3.72 15.34 -27.61
N ARG A 116 -4.70 14.83 -28.33
CA ARG A 116 -5.49 15.59 -29.29
C ARG A 116 -6.95 15.19 -29.19
N THR A 117 -7.84 16.16 -29.24
CA THR A 117 -9.28 15.91 -29.15
C THR A 117 -9.75 14.97 -30.27
N GLY A 118 -10.37 13.86 -29.88
CA GLY A 118 -10.92 12.85 -30.81
C GLY A 118 -9.90 11.82 -31.32
N GLU A 119 -8.67 11.83 -30.79
CA GLU A 119 -7.63 10.86 -31.11
C GLU A 119 -7.13 10.17 -29.81
N ASP A 120 -6.56 8.99 -29.94
CA ASP A 120 -5.88 8.31 -28.84
C ASP A 120 -4.68 9.13 -28.36
N ALA A 121 -4.48 9.14 -27.03
CA ALA A 121 -3.30 9.77 -26.45
C ALA A 121 -2.06 8.88 -26.62
N GLY A 122 -0.91 9.50 -26.88
CA GLY A 122 0.39 8.84 -26.88
C GLY A 122 1.21 9.19 -25.65
N ALA A 123 1.95 8.24 -25.09
CA ALA A 123 2.88 8.48 -24.00
C ALA A 123 4.24 7.83 -24.26
N ASP A 124 5.31 8.56 -23.92
CA ASP A 124 6.69 8.09 -23.87
C ASP A 124 7.23 8.23 -22.46
N VAL A 125 7.71 7.13 -21.89
CA VAL A 125 8.25 7.07 -20.54
C VAL A 125 9.70 6.65 -20.59
N THR A 126 10.55 7.30 -19.79
CA THR A 126 11.91 6.86 -19.50
C THR A 126 12.03 6.65 -17.99
N LEU A 127 12.46 5.45 -17.63
CA LEU A 127 12.75 5.05 -16.25
C LEU A 127 14.25 4.92 -16.05
N ARG A 128 14.73 5.25 -14.86
CA ARG A 128 16.11 5.06 -14.43
C ARG A 128 16.18 4.03 -13.33
N GLY A 129 17.00 2.99 -13.51
CA GLY A 129 17.30 1.98 -12.52
C GLY A 129 18.33 2.46 -11.47
N GLU A 130 18.41 1.75 -10.34
CA GLU A 130 19.39 2.04 -9.28
C GLU A 130 20.84 1.93 -9.75
N SER A 131 21.15 1.02 -10.67
CA SER A 131 22.47 0.86 -11.31
C SER A 131 22.78 1.90 -12.38
N GLY A 132 21.85 2.77 -12.71
CA GLY A 132 21.97 3.80 -13.73
C GLY A 132 21.48 3.38 -15.10
N ASP A 133 20.94 2.20 -15.26
CA ASP A 133 20.32 1.69 -16.48
C ASP A 133 19.07 2.52 -16.80
N GLU A 134 18.74 2.59 -18.08
CA GLU A 134 17.50 3.21 -18.53
C GLU A 134 16.59 2.16 -19.17
N SER A 135 15.29 2.24 -18.85
CA SER A 135 14.25 1.53 -19.57
C SER A 135 13.26 2.52 -20.17
N ARG A 136 12.74 2.20 -21.35
CA ARG A 136 11.83 3.07 -22.11
C ARG A 136 10.61 2.30 -22.56
N GLY A 137 9.46 2.97 -22.48
CA GLY A 137 8.19 2.45 -22.98
C GLY A 137 7.43 3.53 -23.71
N THR A 138 6.83 3.13 -24.83
CA THR A 138 5.94 3.98 -25.64
C THR A 138 4.62 3.28 -25.85
N ALA A 139 3.52 3.96 -25.61
CA ALA A 139 2.18 3.39 -25.76
C ALA A 139 1.17 4.43 -26.25
N GLN A 140 0.05 3.91 -26.78
CA GLN A 140 -1.16 4.67 -27.05
C GLN A 140 -2.27 4.14 -26.16
N GLY A 141 -3.22 5.00 -25.75
CA GLY A 141 -4.35 4.68 -24.93
C GLY A 141 -5.51 5.64 -25.13
N ASP A 142 -6.68 5.28 -24.66
CA ASP A 142 -7.93 6.05 -24.81
C ASP A 142 -7.86 7.46 -24.17
N GLY A 143 -6.80 7.71 -23.39
CA GLY A 143 -6.54 9.01 -22.76
C GLY A 143 -5.14 9.08 -22.17
N PRO A 144 -4.71 10.26 -21.68
CA PRO A 144 -3.36 10.52 -21.22
C PRO A 144 -2.90 9.59 -20.10
N ILE A 145 -3.76 9.29 -19.14
CA ILE A 145 -3.46 8.40 -18.00
C ILE A 145 -3.30 6.96 -18.48
N ALA A 146 -4.22 6.47 -19.32
CA ALA A 146 -4.14 5.13 -19.88
C ALA A 146 -2.87 4.94 -20.72
N ALA A 147 -2.53 5.92 -21.56
CA ALA A 147 -1.30 5.88 -22.36
C ALA A 147 -0.04 5.84 -21.47
N ALA A 148 0.01 6.65 -20.40
CA ALA A 148 1.11 6.68 -19.45
C ALA A 148 1.28 5.34 -18.72
N PHE A 149 0.18 4.72 -18.26
CA PHE A 149 0.20 3.42 -17.58
C PHE A 149 0.69 2.31 -18.50
N LEU A 150 0.15 2.22 -19.70
CA LEU A 150 0.60 1.25 -20.71
C LEU A 150 2.06 1.45 -21.11
N ALA A 151 2.55 2.70 -21.13
CA ALA A 151 3.98 2.97 -21.38
C ALA A 151 4.87 2.49 -20.23
N LEU A 152 4.43 2.66 -18.97
CA LEU A 152 5.10 2.12 -17.78
C LEU A 152 5.16 0.59 -17.79
N GLU A 153 4.04 -0.07 -18.12
CA GLU A 153 4.00 -1.54 -18.26
C GLU A 153 4.99 -2.04 -19.31
N LYS A 154 5.03 -1.39 -20.49
CA LYS A 154 5.99 -1.74 -21.54
C LYS A 154 7.45 -1.51 -21.13
N ALA A 155 7.72 -0.44 -20.36
CA ALA A 155 9.05 -0.15 -19.88
C ALA A 155 9.53 -1.17 -18.83
N THR A 156 8.62 -1.75 -18.04
CA THR A 156 8.97 -2.60 -16.89
C THR A 156 8.71 -4.08 -17.12
N GLY A 157 7.88 -4.42 -18.10
CA GLY A 157 7.41 -5.79 -18.36
C GLY A 157 6.41 -6.30 -17.30
N VAL A 158 5.79 -5.41 -16.54
CA VAL A 158 4.79 -5.74 -15.51
C VAL A 158 3.42 -5.31 -15.99
N ASP A 159 2.50 -6.25 -16.13
CA ASP A 159 1.11 -5.99 -16.49
C ASP A 159 0.25 -5.91 -15.23
N LEU A 160 -0.54 -4.85 -15.08
CA LEU A 160 -1.40 -4.59 -13.95
C LEU A 160 -2.85 -4.37 -14.40
N VAL A 161 -3.81 -4.78 -13.58
CA VAL A 161 -5.22 -4.51 -13.83
C VAL A 161 -5.68 -3.36 -12.94
N LEU A 162 -5.88 -2.18 -13.52
CA LEU A 162 -6.40 -1.02 -12.80
C LEU A 162 -7.85 -1.31 -12.33
N ARG A 163 -8.09 -1.19 -11.02
CA ARG A 163 -9.43 -1.36 -10.41
C ARG A 163 -10.03 -0.04 -9.98
N ASN A 164 -9.20 0.89 -9.49
CA ASN A 164 -9.67 2.19 -9.06
C ASN A 164 -8.62 3.27 -9.31
N PHE A 165 -9.09 4.48 -9.61
CA PHE A 165 -8.27 5.68 -9.80
C PHE A 165 -8.98 6.85 -9.12
N GLU A 166 -8.37 7.39 -8.08
CA GLU A 166 -8.91 8.48 -7.28
C GLU A 166 -7.98 9.68 -7.35
N VAL A 167 -8.57 10.87 -7.48
CA VAL A 167 -7.85 12.13 -7.48
C VAL A 167 -8.35 13.00 -6.34
N HIS A 168 -7.44 13.45 -5.51
CA HIS A 168 -7.73 14.38 -4.44
C HIS A 168 -6.89 15.65 -4.61
N SER A 169 -7.41 16.79 -4.18
CA SER A 169 -6.63 18.01 -4.10
C SER A 169 -5.91 18.05 -2.75
N ALA A 170 -4.59 18.03 -2.75
CA ALA A 170 -3.79 18.08 -1.53
C ALA A 170 -3.63 19.50 -0.98
N SER A 171 -3.89 20.54 -1.78
CA SER A 171 -3.77 21.94 -1.38
C SER A 171 -4.76 22.83 -2.14
N VAL A 172 -4.91 24.10 -1.69
CA VAL A 172 -5.79 25.11 -2.30
C VAL A 172 -4.91 26.19 -2.93
N GLY A 173 -5.15 26.55 -4.19
CA GLY A 173 -4.44 27.63 -4.90
C GLY A 173 -4.06 27.24 -6.32
N GLU A 174 -3.40 28.17 -7.05
CA GLU A 174 -2.96 27.93 -8.42
C GLU A 174 -1.85 26.87 -8.55
N ASP A 175 -1.04 26.70 -7.49
CA ASP A 175 -0.01 25.65 -7.38
C ASP A 175 -0.48 24.43 -6.57
N ALA A 176 -1.80 24.16 -6.57
CA ALA A 176 -2.37 23.03 -5.83
C ALA A 176 -1.79 21.72 -6.35
N GLN A 177 -1.18 20.95 -5.44
CA GLN A 177 -0.75 19.58 -5.76
C GLN A 177 -1.96 18.67 -5.84
N GLY A 178 -2.01 17.88 -6.91
CA GLY A 178 -2.91 16.76 -7.02
C GLY A 178 -2.31 15.52 -6.38
N GLU A 179 -3.08 14.85 -5.57
CA GLU A 179 -2.77 13.53 -5.02
C GLU A 179 -3.59 12.49 -5.78
N VAL A 180 -2.90 11.49 -6.30
CA VAL A 180 -3.52 10.37 -7.00
C VAL A 180 -3.30 9.10 -6.21
N THR A 181 -4.39 8.36 -6.01
CA THR A 181 -4.37 6.99 -5.48
C THR A 181 -4.82 6.04 -6.59
N VAL A 182 -4.02 5.01 -6.84
CA VAL A 182 -4.39 3.90 -7.73
C VAL A 182 -4.59 2.63 -6.91
N THR A 183 -5.60 1.84 -7.29
CA THR A 183 -5.75 0.46 -6.80
C THR A 183 -5.67 -0.45 -8.01
N VAL A 184 -4.74 -1.39 -7.98
CA VAL A 184 -4.52 -2.35 -9.06
C VAL A 184 -4.53 -3.78 -8.53
N GLU A 185 -4.71 -4.73 -9.45
CA GLU A 185 -4.64 -6.16 -9.16
C GLU A 185 -3.53 -6.78 -10.00
N HIS A 186 -2.70 -7.62 -9.38
CA HIS A 186 -1.66 -8.43 -10.01
C HIS A 186 -1.57 -9.78 -9.32
N ASP A 187 -1.63 -10.87 -10.08
CA ASP A 187 -1.59 -12.27 -9.60
C ASP A 187 -2.57 -12.55 -8.44
N GLY A 188 -3.78 -11.97 -8.51
CA GLY A 188 -4.84 -12.14 -7.51
C GLY A 188 -4.62 -11.36 -6.21
N ALA A 189 -3.56 -10.56 -6.10
CA ALA A 189 -3.32 -9.63 -5.00
C ALA A 189 -3.69 -8.20 -5.40
N SER A 190 -4.22 -7.44 -4.44
CA SER A 190 -4.56 -6.02 -4.62
C SER A 190 -3.44 -5.16 -4.07
N TYR A 191 -3.04 -4.15 -4.85
CA TYR A 191 -2.00 -3.19 -4.49
C TYR A 191 -2.55 -1.77 -4.58
N ARG A 192 -2.09 -0.91 -3.69
CA ARG A 192 -2.46 0.50 -3.67
C ARG A 192 -1.20 1.34 -3.81
N GLY A 193 -1.19 2.31 -4.71
CA GLY A 193 -0.09 3.23 -4.93
C GLY A 193 -0.52 4.67 -4.83
N HIS A 194 0.41 5.55 -4.46
CA HIS A 194 0.18 6.98 -4.28
C HIS A 194 1.20 7.79 -5.06
N GLY A 195 0.73 8.93 -5.57
CA GLY A 195 1.61 9.86 -6.26
C GLY A 195 1.10 11.29 -6.12
N THR A 196 2.03 12.22 -6.00
CA THR A 196 1.73 13.65 -5.90
C THR A 196 2.49 14.43 -6.96
N SER A 197 1.83 15.33 -7.64
CA SER A 197 2.41 16.30 -8.57
C SER A 197 1.43 17.45 -8.80
N VAL A 198 1.92 18.56 -9.35
CA VAL A 198 1.06 19.61 -9.92
C VAL A 198 0.36 19.14 -11.20
N ASP A 199 0.95 18.16 -11.89
CA ASP A 199 0.38 17.49 -13.06
C ASP A 199 -0.25 16.14 -12.64
N ILE A 200 -1.56 16.02 -12.85
CA ILE A 200 -2.33 14.80 -12.48
C ILE A 200 -1.88 13.56 -13.26
N VAL A 201 -1.42 13.72 -14.50
CA VAL A 201 -0.92 12.59 -15.30
C VAL A 201 0.41 12.11 -14.71
N GLU A 202 1.28 13.03 -14.32
CA GLU A 202 2.53 12.70 -13.64
C GLU A 202 2.25 12.08 -12.24
N ALA A 203 1.33 12.64 -11.46
CA ALA A 203 0.93 12.08 -10.17
C ALA A 203 0.41 10.64 -10.33
N GLY A 204 -0.44 10.40 -11.33
CA GLY A 204 -0.93 9.06 -11.68
C GLY A 204 0.20 8.11 -12.09
N ALA A 205 1.12 8.56 -12.94
CA ALA A 205 2.26 7.76 -13.37
C ALA A 205 3.18 7.39 -12.19
N ARG A 206 3.41 8.31 -11.24
CA ARG A 206 4.17 8.05 -10.00
C ARG A 206 3.48 7.02 -9.12
N ALA A 207 2.14 7.16 -8.92
CA ALA A 207 1.35 6.21 -8.16
C ALA A 207 1.39 4.80 -8.78
N TYR A 208 1.29 4.71 -10.09
CA TYR A 208 1.34 3.44 -10.81
C TYR A 208 2.73 2.79 -10.77
N LEU A 209 3.79 3.59 -10.95
CA LEU A 209 5.17 3.14 -10.86
C LEU A 209 5.54 2.64 -9.45
N GLU A 210 4.99 3.25 -8.42
CA GLU A 210 5.14 2.77 -7.03
C GLU A 210 4.65 1.32 -6.90
N VAL A 211 3.47 1.01 -7.46
CA VAL A 211 2.95 -0.36 -7.44
C VAL A 211 3.82 -1.30 -8.26
N ILE A 212 4.23 -0.91 -9.47
CA ILE A 212 5.14 -1.70 -10.31
C ILE A 212 6.42 -2.04 -9.53
N ASN A 213 7.04 -1.06 -8.87
CA ASN A 213 8.23 -1.26 -8.06
C ASN A 213 8.01 -2.25 -6.92
N ARG A 214 6.83 -2.22 -6.29
CA ARG A 214 6.45 -3.15 -5.21
C ARG A 214 6.29 -4.57 -5.74
N VAL A 215 5.64 -4.74 -6.88
CA VAL A 215 5.49 -6.04 -7.56
C VAL A 215 6.85 -6.62 -7.92
N LEU A 216 7.74 -5.82 -8.52
CA LEU A 216 9.08 -6.27 -8.89
C LEU A 216 9.94 -6.67 -7.69
N ARG A 217 9.90 -5.93 -6.60
CA ARG A 217 10.59 -6.31 -5.34
C ARG A 217 10.08 -7.64 -4.80
N ARG A 218 8.77 -7.86 -4.82
CA ARG A 218 8.18 -9.12 -4.37
C ARG A 218 8.65 -10.30 -5.23
N GLN A 219 8.63 -10.16 -6.55
CA GLN A 219 9.14 -11.18 -7.48
C GLN A 219 10.62 -11.51 -7.22
N GLN A 220 11.46 -10.50 -6.93
CA GLN A 220 12.86 -10.70 -6.58
C GLN A 220 13.03 -11.42 -5.24
N SER A 221 12.21 -11.10 -4.22
CA SER A 221 12.22 -11.76 -2.92
C SER A 221 11.79 -13.24 -3.01
N ASP A 222 10.81 -13.55 -3.84
CA ASP A 222 10.31 -14.91 -4.05
C ASP A 222 11.29 -15.76 -4.86
N ALA A 223 12.07 -15.12 -5.75
CA ALA A 223 13.12 -15.78 -6.55
C ALA A 223 14.43 -16.01 -5.78
N ALA A 224 14.65 -15.33 -4.66
CA ALA A 224 15.81 -15.53 -3.82
C ALA A 224 15.73 -16.90 -3.11
N PRO A 225 16.73 -17.81 -3.21
CA PRO A 225 16.68 -19.10 -2.55
C PRO A 225 16.61 -18.86 -1.03
N ARG A 226 15.59 -19.42 -0.38
CA ARG A 226 15.49 -19.44 1.08
C ARG A 226 16.73 -20.15 1.59
N SER A 227 17.70 -19.39 2.13
CA SER A 227 18.87 -19.93 2.80
C SER A 227 18.37 -20.78 3.95
N GLY A 228 18.49 -22.10 3.79
CA GLY A 228 18.02 -23.09 4.72
C GLY A 228 18.60 -22.81 6.10
N SER A 229 17.73 -22.73 7.09
CA SER A 229 18.08 -22.97 8.47
C SER A 229 18.61 -24.41 8.56
N GLY A 230 19.94 -24.56 8.40
CA GLY A 230 20.63 -25.82 8.55
C GLY A 230 20.36 -26.39 9.92
N ASP A 231 19.76 -27.53 9.92
CA ASP A 231 19.69 -28.50 10.99
C ASP A 231 21.13 -28.78 11.51
N ALA A 232 21.46 -28.21 12.67
CA ALA A 232 22.63 -28.53 13.42
C ALA A 232 22.22 -29.07 14.79
N SER A 233 21.60 -30.25 14.79
CA SER A 233 21.44 -31.02 16.02
C SER A 233 21.41 -32.51 15.70
N ARG A 234 22.61 -33.10 15.58
CA ARG A 234 22.88 -34.53 15.88
C ARG A 234 24.35 -34.84 15.67
N ALA A 235 25.10 -34.87 16.77
CA ALA A 235 26.18 -35.83 17.02
C ALA A 235 26.37 -35.85 18.52
N THR A 236 25.77 -36.78 19.11
CA THR A 236 26.17 -37.92 19.95
C THR A 236 27.67 -38.00 20.27
N ILE A 237 28.04 -37.95 21.49
CA ILE A 237 28.57 -39.00 22.39
C ILE A 237 28.69 -38.43 23.77
#